data_e9eb421fa5e83112cd46a4f3c3e131bb
#
_entry.id   e9eb421fa5e83112cd46a4f3c3e131bb
#
_cell.length_a   1.000
_cell.length_b   1.000
_cell.length_c   1.000
_cell.angle_alpha   90.00
_cell.angle_beta   90.00
_cell.angle_gamma   90.00
#
_symmetry.space_group_name_H-M   'P 1'
#
loop_
_entity.id
_entity.type
_entity.pdbx_description
1 polymer ?
#
loop_
_entity_poly.entity_id
_entity_poly.type
_entity_poly.pdbx_seq_one_letter_code
_entity_poly.pdbx_strand_id
1 'polypeptide(L)'
;MHELAGKTAVVTGGGSGIGRAMGERFAREGMRVVLADVVAENLEAAVRDLRDERGFDVTGVETDVAAYASVEALRDAAIDAYGAVHVLCNNAGVGSGAEGHVWEHELSDWRWALDVNVWGVIHGVNAFLPHMLEHGDEGHIVNTSSGNGGISPLPTTTVYAVTKASVTIISECLYEQLRELDARIGASVLYPGPNMLRTGLYESWRHRPAEYAKEKPRETPYATIEDVEEMMRKAGVDVRYTPVEEVAGRVVDAVRAGDFWILPPSERTDDQIRARAESMLKRENPTYLQAFGG
;
A
#
# COMPACT_ATOMS: atom_id res chain seq x y z
N MET A 1 -14.17 -13.32 5.07
CA MET A 1 -14.33 -13.12 6.54
C MET A 1 -15.62 -12.37 6.79
N HIS A 2 -16.65 -13.00 7.35
CA HIS A 2 -17.98 -12.36 7.47
C HIS A 2 -18.13 -11.49 8.71
N GLU A 3 -17.60 -11.92 9.85
CA GLU A 3 -17.68 -11.20 11.12
C GLU A 3 -16.32 -10.52 11.41
N LEU A 4 -16.34 -9.22 11.59
CA LEU A 4 -15.15 -8.41 11.89
C LEU A 4 -15.09 -7.98 13.35
N ALA A 5 -16.23 -7.80 14.01
CA ALA A 5 -16.29 -7.32 15.38
C ALA A 5 -15.50 -8.23 16.33
N GLY A 6 -14.73 -7.62 17.23
CA GLY A 6 -13.87 -8.32 18.19
C GLY A 6 -12.60 -8.94 17.61
N LYS A 7 -12.38 -8.90 16.30
CA LYS A 7 -11.14 -9.36 15.65
C LYS A 7 -10.10 -8.24 15.62
N THR A 8 -8.86 -8.57 15.31
CA THR A 8 -7.72 -7.64 15.32
C THR A 8 -7.22 -7.38 13.93
N ALA A 9 -7.06 -6.10 13.57
CA ALA A 9 -6.42 -5.65 12.35
C ALA A 9 -5.09 -4.95 12.64
N VAL A 10 -4.05 -5.26 11.87
CA VAL A 10 -2.76 -4.55 11.86
C VAL A 10 -2.64 -3.81 10.53
N VAL A 11 -2.30 -2.51 10.58
CA VAL A 11 -2.18 -1.66 9.39
C VAL A 11 -0.84 -0.94 9.40
N THR A 12 0.05 -1.25 8.45
CA THR A 12 1.31 -0.54 8.27
C THR A 12 1.12 0.75 7.45
N GLY A 13 1.92 1.80 7.73
CA GLY A 13 1.66 3.14 7.20
C GLY A 13 0.38 3.74 7.77
N GLY A 14 0.06 3.39 9.04
CA GLY A 14 -1.19 3.72 9.71
C GLY A 14 -1.28 5.14 10.29
N GLY A 15 -0.17 5.89 10.27
CA GLY A 15 -0.13 7.26 10.80
C GLY A 15 -0.83 8.29 9.91
N SER A 16 -1.02 7.99 8.62
CA SER A 16 -1.60 8.95 7.68
C SER A 16 -2.34 8.29 6.49
N GLY A 17 -2.98 9.10 5.67
CA GLY A 17 -3.51 8.72 4.35
C GLY A 17 -4.42 7.48 4.38
N ILE A 18 -4.17 6.56 3.44
CA ILE A 18 -4.99 5.34 3.27
C ILE A 18 -4.89 4.43 4.48
N GLY A 19 -3.67 4.27 5.06
CA GLY A 19 -3.46 3.39 6.22
C GLY A 19 -4.28 3.84 7.43
N ARG A 20 -4.26 5.13 7.75
CA ARG A 20 -5.09 5.69 8.83
C ARG A 20 -6.58 5.51 8.54
N ALA A 21 -7.02 5.76 7.30
CA ALA A 21 -8.41 5.58 6.92
C ALA A 21 -8.85 4.11 7.02
N MET A 22 -8.00 3.15 6.64
CA MET A 22 -8.27 1.72 6.85
C MET A 22 -8.39 1.38 8.32
N GLY A 23 -7.45 1.86 9.16
CA GLY A 23 -7.51 1.67 10.60
C GLY A 23 -8.81 2.19 11.21
N GLU A 24 -9.20 3.42 10.86
CA GLU A 24 -10.47 4.01 11.29
C GLU A 24 -11.67 3.16 10.82
N ARG A 25 -11.66 2.74 9.55
CA ARG A 25 -12.76 1.95 9.02
C ARG A 25 -12.89 0.59 9.70
N PHE A 26 -11.80 -0.14 9.95
CA PHE A 26 -11.82 -1.37 10.72
C PHE A 26 -12.31 -1.16 12.17
N ALA A 27 -11.87 -0.09 12.82
CA ALA A 27 -12.33 0.27 14.16
C ALA A 27 -13.85 0.53 14.22
N ARG A 28 -14.42 1.19 13.20
CA ARG A 28 -15.87 1.39 13.04
C ARG A 28 -16.65 0.10 12.86
N GLU A 29 -16.01 -0.95 12.33
CA GLU A 29 -16.59 -2.30 12.23
C GLU A 29 -16.45 -3.11 13.54
N GLY A 30 -15.98 -2.48 14.63
CA GLY A 30 -15.81 -3.10 15.94
C GLY A 30 -14.54 -3.95 16.08
N MET A 31 -13.57 -3.79 15.19
CA MET A 31 -12.27 -4.44 15.31
C MET A 31 -11.36 -3.69 16.31
N ARG A 32 -10.46 -4.45 16.93
CA ARG A 32 -9.27 -3.90 17.61
C ARG A 32 -8.22 -3.59 16.56
N VAL A 33 -7.57 -2.44 16.62
CA VAL A 33 -6.66 -1.98 15.57
C VAL A 33 -5.27 -1.67 16.11
N VAL A 34 -4.25 -2.19 15.45
CA VAL A 34 -2.86 -1.81 15.65
C VAL A 34 -2.41 -1.00 14.44
N LEU A 35 -2.14 0.30 14.64
CA LEU A 35 -1.53 1.16 13.64
C LEU A 35 0.00 1.06 13.76
N ALA A 36 0.69 0.91 12.65
CA ALA A 36 2.13 0.89 12.60
C ALA A 36 2.64 1.95 11.62
N ASP A 37 3.60 2.77 12.02
CA ASP A 37 4.21 3.80 11.17
C ASP A 37 5.62 4.09 11.65
N VAL A 38 6.50 4.50 10.74
CA VAL A 38 7.86 4.92 11.06
C VAL A 38 7.92 6.37 11.55
N VAL A 39 6.90 7.17 11.27
CA VAL A 39 6.79 8.56 11.70
C VAL A 39 6.01 8.63 13.01
N ALA A 40 6.72 8.61 14.13
CA ALA A 40 6.15 8.57 15.47
C ALA A 40 5.10 9.67 15.72
N GLU A 41 5.35 10.92 15.30
CA GLU A 41 4.44 12.03 15.46
C GLU A 41 3.08 11.80 14.77
N ASN A 42 3.10 11.31 13.54
CA ASN A 42 1.88 11.00 12.79
C ASN A 42 1.12 9.83 13.44
N LEU A 43 1.85 8.82 13.88
CA LEU A 43 1.28 7.65 14.55
C LEU A 43 0.58 8.05 15.86
N GLU A 44 1.26 8.80 16.70
CA GLU A 44 0.70 9.30 17.97
C GLU A 44 -0.54 10.16 17.75
N ALA A 45 -0.52 11.04 16.75
CA ALA A 45 -1.67 11.86 16.39
C ALA A 45 -2.86 11.01 15.92
N ALA A 46 -2.62 10.01 15.08
CA ALA A 46 -3.66 9.10 14.60
C ALA A 46 -4.26 8.26 15.72
N VAL A 47 -3.42 7.70 16.60
CA VAL A 47 -3.88 6.92 17.76
C VAL A 47 -4.69 7.76 18.72
N ARG A 48 -4.23 8.98 19.04
CA ARG A 48 -4.94 9.91 19.93
C ARG A 48 -6.33 10.26 19.39
N ASP A 49 -6.41 10.64 18.10
CA ASP A 49 -7.71 10.92 17.46
C ASP A 49 -8.65 9.72 17.54
N LEU A 50 -8.20 8.54 17.15
CA LEU A 50 -9.07 7.37 17.06
C LEU A 50 -9.43 6.80 18.45
N ARG A 51 -8.46 6.70 19.36
CA ARG A 51 -8.66 6.12 20.68
C ARG A 51 -9.27 7.10 21.66
N ASP A 52 -8.65 8.27 21.84
CA ASP A 52 -8.96 9.17 22.94
C ASP A 52 -10.14 10.11 22.61
N GLU A 53 -10.28 10.51 21.35
CA GLU A 53 -11.36 11.42 20.93
C GLU A 53 -12.60 10.68 20.43
N ARG A 54 -12.43 9.49 19.81
CA ARG A 54 -13.55 8.73 19.22
C ARG A 54 -13.87 7.43 19.97
N GLY A 55 -13.06 7.04 20.94
CA GLY A 55 -13.34 5.88 21.79
C GLY A 55 -13.15 4.51 21.15
N PHE A 56 -12.38 4.41 20.06
CA PHE A 56 -12.09 3.13 19.42
C PHE A 56 -10.95 2.39 20.14
N ASP A 57 -10.95 1.06 20.02
CA ASP A 57 -9.88 0.21 20.57
C ASP A 57 -8.71 0.18 19.58
N VAL A 58 -7.83 1.19 19.70
CA VAL A 58 -6.70 1.41 18.79
C VAL A 58 -5.42 1.60 19.58
N THR A 59 -4.35 0.94 19.16
CA THR A 59 -2.99 1.15 19.66
C THR A 59 -2.02 1.45 18.52
N GLY A 60 -0.84 2.01 18.85
CA GLY A 60 0.21 2.35 17.89
C GLY A 60 1.51 1.66 18.23
N VAL A 61 2.24 1.22 17.20
CA VAL A 61 3.59 0.66 17.32
C VAL A 61 4.48 1.33 16.28
N GLU A 62 5.51 2.07 16.73
CA GLU A 62 6.51 2.62 15.82
C GLU A 62 7.23 1.47 15.10
N THR A 63 7.20 1.51 13.76
CA THR A 63 7.65 0.36 12.96
C THR A 63 8.28 0.82 11.65
N ASP A 64 9.51 0.42 11.43
CA ASP A 64 10.17 0.47 10.13
C ASP A 64 9.96 -0.86 9.40
N VAL A 65 9.13 -0.86 8.36
CA VAL A 65 8.82 -2.08 7.59
C VAL A 65 10.02 -2.59 6.77
N ALA A 66 11.04 -1.75 6.52
CA ALA A 66 12.27 -2.16 5.87
C ALA A 66 13.14 -3.07 6.77
N ALA A 67 12.94 -3.01 8.08
CA ALA A 67 13.67 -3.80 9.06
C ALA A 67 12.83 -4.98 9.57
N TYR A 68 13.21 -6.23 9.23
CA TYR A 68 12.46 -7.43 9.62
C TYR A 68 12.23 -7.53 11.13
N ALA A 69 13.26 -7.27 11.93
CA ALA A 69 13.14 -7.30 13.40
C ALA A 69 12.11 -6.29 13.94
N SER A 70 11.93 -5.14 13.27
CA SER A 70 10.91 -4.16 13.64
C SER A 70 9.49 -4.68 13.34
N VAL A 71 9.33 -5.42 12.24
CA VAL A 71 8.05 -6.06 11.88
C VAL A 71 7.74 -7.24 12.80
N GLU A 72 8.74 -8.00 13.24
CA GLU A 72 8.57 -9.04 14.26
C GLU A 72 8.12 -8.43 15.59
N ALA A 73 8.73 -7.32 16.01
CA ALA A 73 8.32 -6.61 17.22
C ALA A 73 6.88 -6.06 17.12
N LEU A 74 6.47 -5.60 15.94
CA LEU A 74 5.07 -5.20 15.68
C LEU A 74 4.11 -6.38 15.85
N ARG A 75 4.46 -7.57 15.29
CA ARG A 75 3.66 -8.78 15.46
C ARG A 75 3.52 -9.13 16.94
N ASP A 76 4.63 -9.17 17.67
CA ASP A 76 4.64 -9.55 19.08
C ASP A 76 3.81 -8.55 19.90
N ALA A 77 3.96 -7.26 19.67
CA ALA A 77 3.15 -6.24 20.35
C ALA A 77 1.65 -6.38 20.04
N ALA A 78 1.28 -6.73 18.80
CA ALA A 78 -0.12 -6.95 18.43
C ALA A 78 -0.71 -8.21 19.13
N ILE A 79 0.08 -9.28 19.22
CA ILE A 79 -0.31 -10.51 19.93
C ILE A 79 -0.41 -10.25 21.44
N ASP A 80 0.54 -9.56 22.04
CA ASP A 80 0.53 -9.22 23.46
C ASP A 80 -0.69 -8.36 23.84
N ALA A 81 -1.07 -7.41 22.96
CA ALA A 81 -2.21 -6.55 23.20
C ALA A 81 -3.56 -7.26 23.02
N TYR A 82 -3.69 -8.13 22.02
CA TYR A 82 -4.98 -8.59 21.54
C TYR A 82 -5.10 -10.11 21.33
N GLY A 83 -4.05 -10.87 21.55
CA GLY A 83 -4.01 -12.35 21.51
C GLY A 83 -3.85 -12.93 20.12
N ALA A 84 -4.55 -12.40 19.11
CA ALA A 84 -4.47 -12.91 17.74
C ALA A 84 -4.62 -11.79 16.71
N VAL A 85 -3.98 -11.94 15.54
CA VAL A 85 -4.11 -11.03 14.39
C VAL A 85 -4.92 -11.72 13.30
N HIS A 86 -5.98 -11.07 12.84
CA HIS A 86 -6.90 -11.62 11.83
C HIS A 86 -6.79 -10.92 10.49
N VAL A 87 -6.50 -9.61 10.48
CA VAL A 87 -6.29 -8.83 9.25
C VAL A 87 -4.92 -8.17 9.29
N LEU A 88 -4.14 -8.36 8.23
CA LEU A 88 -2.89 -7.64 8.00
C LEU A 88 -3.02 -6.78 6.74
N CYS A 89 -2.85 -5.47 6.88
CA CYS A 89 -2.74 -4.55 5.74
C CYS A 89 -1.28 -4.10 5.57
N ASN A 90 -0.57 -4.71 4.63
CA ASN A 90 0.74 -4.24 4.19
C ASN A 90 0.54 -3.03 3.27
N ASN A 91 0.47 -1.85 3.89
CA ASN A 91 0.12 -0.62 3.19
C ASN A 91 1.24 0.42 3.20
N ALA A 92 2.19 0.37 4.15
CA ALA A 92 3.33 1.27 4.16
C ALA A 92 4.02 1.32 2.80
N GLY A 93 4.38 2.52 2.35
CA GLY A 93 5.02 2.68 1.06
C GLY A 93 5.50 4.10 0.80
N VAL A 94 6.50 4.21 -0.07
CA VAL A 94 7.15 5.47 -0.47
C VAL A 94 7.12 5.66 -1.98
N GLY A 95 7.11 6.90 -2.41
CA GLY A 95 7.12 7.29 -3.83
C GLY A 95 8.50 7.25 -4.49
N SER A 96 9.52 6.65 -3.87
CA SER A 96 10.93 6.60 -4.27
C SER A 96 11.63 7.96 -4.45
N GLY A 97 10.91 9.02 -4.82
CA GLY A 97 11.48 10.33 -5.13
C GLY A 97 12.40 10.34 -6.37
N ALA A 98 12.27 9.34 -7.22
CA ALA A 98 13.05 9.16 -8.43
C ALA A 98 12.14 9.26 -9.65
N GLU A 99 12.44 10.22 -10.51
CA GLU A 99 11.78 10.44 -11.80
C GLU A 99 12.80 10.62 -12.90
N GLY A 100 12.44 10.31 -14.12
CA GLY A 100 13.32 10.36 -15.28
C GLY A 100 13.53 8.99 -15.91
N HIS A 101 14.62 8.85 -16.65
CA HIS A 101 14.95 7.61 -17.34
C HIS A 101 15.52 6.57 -16.38
N VAL A 102 15.27 5.29 -16.65
CA VAL A 102 15.67 4.17 -15.78
C VAL A 102 17.17 4.14 -15.46
N TRP A 103 18.02 4.59 -16.39
CA TRP A 103 19.48 4.62 -16.24
C TRP A 103 20.02 5.85 -15.51
N GLU A 104 19.15 6.80 -15.16
CA GLU A 104 19.51 8.04 -14.43
C GLU A 104 19.26 7.92 -12.93
N HIS A 105 18.48 6.91 -12.52
CA HIS A 105 18.16 6.69 -11.11
C HIS A 105 19.38 6.19 -10.33
N GLU A 106 19.61 6.76 -9.16
CA GLU A 106 20.64 6.30 -8.25
C GLU A 106 20.29 4.93 -7.65
N LEU A 107 21.30 4.11 -7.37
CA LEU A 107 21.07 2.82 -6.72
C LEU A 107 20.43 2.95 -5.34
N SER A 108 20.65 4.08 -4.65
CA SER A 108 20.00 4.41 -3.39
C SER A 108 18.47 4.60 -3.54
N ASP A 109 17.99 5.12 -4.69
CA ASP A 109 16.55 5.23 -4.98
C ASP A 109 15.91 3.84 -5.09
N TRP A 110 16.58 2.92 -5.79
CA TRP A 110 16.15 1.55 -5.94
C TRP A 110 16.11 0.81 -4.60
N ARG A 111 17.21 0.91 -3.82
CA ARG A 111 17.30 0.23 -2.51
C ARG A 111 16.18 0.68 -1.59
N TRP A 112 16.05 2.00 -1.36
CA TRP A 112 15.02 2.53 -0.47
C TRP A 112 13.61 2.11 -0.87
N ALA A 113 13.27 2.25 -2.16
CA ALA A 113 11.94 1.87 -2.63
C ALA A 113 11.67 0.36 -2.53
N LEU A 114 12.66 -0.49 -2.85
CA LEU A 114 12.53 -1.93 -2.71
C LEU A 114 12.42 -2.35 -1.25
N ASP A 115 13.25 -1.78 -0.36
CA ASP A 115 13.25 -2.14 1.05
C ASP A 115 11.93 -1.78 1.73
N VAL A 116 11.34 -0.62 1.42
CA VAL A 116 10.05 -0.24 2.00
C VAL A 116 8.88 -0.93 1.28
N ASN A 117 8.77 -0.79 -0.05
CA ASN A 117 7.55 -1.17 -0.77
C ASN A 117 7.45 -2.67 -1.05
N VAL A 118 8.58 -3.39 -1.15
CA VAL A 118 8.61 -4.82 -1.50
C VAL A 118 8.99 -5.65 -0.29
N TRP A 119 10.18 -5.39 0.31
CA TRP A 119 10.59 -6.10 1.51
C TRP A 119 9.63 -5.87 2.67
N GLY A 120 9.06 -4.66 2.83
CA GLY A 120 8.04 -4.41 3.84
C GLY A 120 6.83 -5.34 3.71
N VAL A 121 6.37 -5.62 2.48
CA VAL A 121 5.29 -6.61 2.24
C VAL A 121 5.76 -8.04 2.56
N ILE A 122 6.97 -8.42 2.12
CA ILE A 122 7.56 -9.74 2.39
C ILE A 122 7.73 -9.94 3.90
N HIS A 123 8.25 -8.96 4.62
CA HIS A 123 8.41 -8.99 6.06
C HIS A 123 7.06 -9.14 6.78
N GLY A 124 6.04 -8.39 6.37
CA GLY A 124 4.71 -8.51 6.93
C GLY A 124 4.14 -9.92 6.74
N VAL A 125 4.20 -10.48 5.53
CA VAL A 125 3.74 -11.85 5.27
C VAL A 125 4.52 -12.86 6.11
N ASN A 126 5.85 -12.77 6.12
CA ASN A 126 6.69 -13.74 6.85
C ASN A 126 6.52 -13.66 8.37
N ALA A 127 6.32 -12.49 8.93
CA ALA A 127 6.16 -12.32 10.36
C ALA A 127 4.76 -12.75 10.85
N PHE A 128 3.70 -12.40 10.11
CA PHE A 128 2.33 -12.56 10.59
C PHE A 128 1.64 -13.84 10.11
N LEU A 129 1.87 -14.28 8.86
CA LEU A 129 1.13 -15.42 8.30
C LEU A 129 1.32 -16.72 9.07
N PRO A 130 2.53 -17.10 9.57
CA PRO A 130 2.66 -18.29 10.40
C PRO A 130 1.76 -18.28 11.64
N HIS A 131 1.70 -17.16 12.36
CA HIS A 131 0.81 -16.97 13.49
C HIS A 131 -0.68 -17.04 13.07
N MET A 132 -1.05 -16.42 11.95
CA MET A 132 -2.43 -16.46 11.43
C MET A 132 -2.86 -17.90 11.05
N LEU A 133 -1.95 -18.69 10.51
CA LEU A 133 -2.20 -20.11 10.21
C LEU A 133 -2.32 -20.95 11.48
N GLU A 134 -1.49 -20.68 12.50
CA GLU A 134 -1.43 -21.43 13.74
C GLU A 134 -2.72 -21.31 14.58
N HIS A 135 -3.27 -20.09 14.74
CA HIS A 135 -4.52 -19.93 15.50
C HIS A 135 -5.76 -20.43 14.75
N GLY A 136 -5.70 -20.59 13.43
CA GLY A 136 -6.72 -21.27 12.62
C GLY A 136 -8.05 -20.54 12.44
N ASP A 137 -8.19 -19.31 12.92
CA ASP A 137 -9.36 -18.48 12.69
C ASP A 137 -9.40 -17.95 11.24
N GLU A 138 -10.55 -17.41 10.82
CA GLU A 138 -10.64 -16.68 9.57
C GLU A 138 -9.75 -15.44 9.59
N GLY A 139 -8.95 -15.27 8.52
CA GLY A 139 -8.05 -14.15 8.39
C GLY A 139 -8.00 -13.57 6.98
N HIS A 140 -7.32 -12.41 6.83
CA HIS A 140 -7.14 -11.79 5.53
C HIS A 140 -5.88 -10.94 5.46
N ILE A 141 -5.15 -11.03 4.36
CA ILE A 141 -3.98 -10.19 4.07
C ILE A 141 -4.29 -9.27 2.89
N VAL A 142 -4.11 -7.98 3.07
CA VAL A 142 -4.28 -6.96 2.02
C VAL A 142 -2.93 -6.32 1.72
N ASN A 143 -2.47 -6.42 0.48
CA ASN A 143 -1.24 -5.79 0.02
C ASN A 143 -1.54 -4.61 -0.90
N THR A 144 -1.01 -3.43 -0.57
CA THR A 144 -1.27 -2.20 -1.34
C THR A 144 -0.31 -2.07 -2.52
N SER A 145 -0.83 -2.33 -3.73
CA SER A 145 -0.19 -2.08 -5.02
C SER A 145 -0.55 -0.67 -5.54
N SER A 146 -0.52 -0.48 -6.84
CA SER A 146 -0.87 0.75 -7.54
C SER A 146 -1.22 0.46 -8.99
N GLY A 147 -2.08 1.26 -9.59
CA GLY A 147 -2.28 1.26 -11.05
C GLY A 147 -0.96 1.48 -11.81
N ASN A 148 -0.09 2.34 -11.26
CA ASN A 148 1.28 2.51 -11.75
C ASN A 148 2.15 1.30 -11.35
N GLY A 149 2.44 0.45 -12.28
CA GLY A 149 3.24 -0.77 -12.12
C GLY A 149 2.39 -2.04 -12.09
N GLY A 150 1.40 -2.13 -11.22
CA GLY A 150 0.54 -3.31 -11.15
C GLY A 150 -0.34 -3.50 -12.38
N ILE A 151 -0.85 -2.42 -12.96
CA ILE A 151 -1.70 -2.44 -14.17
C ILE A 151 -0.89 -1.99 -15.38
N SER A 152 -0.43 -0.74 -15.38
CA SER A 152 0.35 -0.15 -16.47
C SER A 152 1.42 0.76 -15.89
N PRO A 153 2.72 0.54 -16.20
CA PRO A 153 3.78 1.37 -15.64
C PRO A 153 3.79 2.76 -16.27
N LEU A 154 4.08 3.77 -15.45
CA LEU A 154 4.43 5.10 -15.94
C LEU A 154 5.94 5.14 -16.22
N PRO A 155 6.35 5.44 -17.47
CA PRO A 155 7.77 5.37 -17.85
C PRO A 155 8.69 6.28 -17.04
N THR A 156 8.18 7.38 -16.51
CA THR A 156 8.96 8.36 -15.75
C THR A 156 9.20 7.98 -14.29
N THR A 157 8.51 6.97 -13.77
CA THR A 157 8.58 6.56 -12.35
C THR A 157 8.91 5.07 -12.22
N THR A 158 9.90 4.61 -12.98
CA THR A 158 10.22 3.18 -13.13
C THR A 158 10.47 2.49 -11.79
N VAL A 159 11.22 3.12 -10.88
CA VAL A 159 11.53 2.54 -9.56
C VAL A 159 10.25 2.19 -8.81
N TYR A 160 9.34 3.15 -8.69
CA TYR A 160 8.05 2.92 -8.03
C TYR A 160 7.21 1.85 -8.75
N ALA A 161 7.12 1.95 -10.08
CA ALA A 161 6.34 1.01 -10.89
C ALA A 161 6.81 -0.44 -10.70
N VAL A 162 8.13 -0.69 -10.65
CA VAL A 162 8.70 -2.02 -10.38
C VAL A 162 8.29 -2.53 -9.02
N THR A 163 8.37 -1.68 -7.98
CA THR A 163 7.96 -2.11 -6.63
C THR A 163 6.48 -2.52 -6.57
N LYS A 164 5.59 -1.76 -7.21
CA LYS A 164 4.16 -2.05 -7.18
C LYS A 164 3.74 -3.22 -8.07
N ALA A 165 4.46 -3.45 -9.18
CA ALA A 165 4.33 -4.68 -9.96
C ALA A 165 4.74 -5.92 -9.13
N SER A 166 5.84 -5.83 -8.37
CA SER A 166 6.30 -6.91 -7.47
C SER A 166 5.25 -7.25 -6.42
N VAL A 167 4.63 -6.24 -5.80
CA VAL A 167 3.57 -6.44 -4.81
C VAL A 167 2.36 -7.18 -5.42
N THR A 168 2.00 -6.85 -6.67
CA THR A 168 0.92 -7.56 -7.38
C THR A 168 1.24 -9.05 -7.52
N ILE A 169 2.43 -9.38 -8.03
CA ILE A 169 2.86 -10.78 -8.24
C ILE A 169 2.96 -11.54 -6.91
N ILE A 170 3.52 -10.91 -5.86
CA ILE A 170 3.56 -11.52 -4.51
C ILE A 170 2.16 -11.86 -4.04
N SER A 171 1.19 -10.97 -4.27
CA SER A 171 -0.19 -11.18 -3.83
C SER A 171 -0.89 -12.30 -4.61
N GLU A 172 -0.69 -12.39 -5.92
CA GLU A 172 -1.22 -13.49 -6.75
C GLU A 172 -0.68 -14.85 -6.32
N CYS A 173 0.64 -14.94 -6.08
CA CYS A 173 1.25 -16.17 -5.59
C CYS A 173 0.73 -16.53 -4.19
N LEU A 174 0.66 -15.56 -3.28
CA LEU A 174 0.14 -15.78 -1.92
C LEU A 174 -1.30 -16.28 -1.94
N TYR A 175 -2.16 -15.68 -2.76
CA TYR A 175 -3.55 -16.10 -2.90
C TYR A 175 -3.69 -17.57 -3.28
N GLU A 176 -2.94 -18.04 -4.29
CA GLU A 176 -3.00 -19.43 -4.73
C GLU A 176 -2.40 -20.37 -3.69
N GLN A 177 -1.27 -20.01 -3.06
CA GLN A 177 -0.65 -20.80 -2.00
C GLN A 177 -1.58 -21.01 -0.79
N LEU A 178 -2.34 -19.99 -0.39
CA LEU A 178 -3.34 -20.11 0.69
C LEU A 178 -4.50 -21.03 0.30
N ARG A 179 -4.91 -21.02 -0.97
CA ARG A 179 -5.93 -21.94 -1.50
C ARG A 179 -5.43 -23.39 -1.54
N GLU A 180 -4.19 -23.61 -1.97
CA GLU A 180 -3.58 -24.95 -1.98
C GLU A 180 -3.50 -25.56 -0.58
N LEU A 181 -3.33 -24.73 0.47
CA LEU A 181 -3.33 -25.14 1.87
C LEU A 181 -4.73 -25.31 2.46
N ASP A 182 -5.79 -25.02 1.72
CA ASP A 182 -7.17 -24.90 2.26
C ASP A 182 -7.23 -23.99 3.51
N ALA A 183 -6.41 -22.92 3.50
CA ALA A 183 -6.31 -22.01 4.63
C ALA A 183 -7.58 -21.16 4.75
N ARG A 184 -8.00 -20.92 6.00
CA ARG A 184 -9.11 -19.97 6.28
C ARG A 184 -8.69 -18.49 6.16
N ILE A 185 -7.59 -18.22 5.48
CA ILE A 185 -6.99 -16.92 5.28
C ILE A 185 -7.09 -16.54 3.81
N GLY A 186 -7.70 -15.39 3.52
CA GLY A 186 -7.74 -14.81 2.18
C GLY A 186 -6.59 -13.86 1.93
N ALA A 187 -6.37 -13.54 0.66
CA ALA A 187 -5.45 -12.49 0.26
C ALA A 187 -6.08 -11.58 -0.79
N SER A 188 -5.78 -10.28 -0.72
CA SER A 188 -6.20 -9.27 -1.70
C SER A 188 -5.06 -8.37 -2.11
N VAL A 189 -5.12 -7.86 -3.33
CA VAL A 189 -4.28 -6.77 -3.80
C VAL A 189 -5.10 -5.51 -4.00
N LEU A 190 -4.67 -4.40 -3.37
CA LEU A 190 -5.36 -3.11 -3.41
C LEU A 190 -4.76 -2.19 -4.47
N TYR A 191 -5.62 -1.67 -5.34
CA TYR A 191 -5.34 -0.57 -6.26
C TYR A 191 -6.16 0.66 -5.85
N PRO A 192 -5.57 1.62 -5.13
CA PRO A 192 -6.34 2.69 -4.48
C PRO A 192 -7.09 3.63 -5.43
N GLY A 193 -6.66 3.72 -6.70
CA GLY A 193 -7.22 4.63 -7.70
C GLY A 193 -8.75 4.61 -7.83
N PRO A 194 -9.32 5.01 -8.97
CA PRO A 194 -8.68 5.35 -10.25
C PRO A 194 -8.10 6.79 -10.34
N ASN A 195 -8.47 7.68 -9.43
CA ASN A 195 -8.02 9.06 -9.41
C ASN A 195 -6.82 9.26 -8.49
N MET A 196 -6.31 10.48 -8.42
CA MET A 196 -5.28 10.87 -7.46
C MET A 196 -5.77 10.65 -6.02
N LEU A 197 -4.82 10.53 -5.11
CA LEU A 197 -5.07 10.38 -3.67
C LEU A 197 -4.30 11.47 -2.95
N ARG A 198 -4.99 12.18 -2.07
CA ARG A 198 -4.35 13.20 -1.22
C ARG A 198 -3.71 12.50 -0.03
N THR A 199 -2.48 12.03 -0.21
CA THR A 199 -1.69 11.31 0.80
C THR A 199 -0.27 11.86 0.87
N GLY A 200 0.50 11.52 1.91
CA GLY A 200 1.91 11.89 2.05
C GLY A 200 2.87 11.19 1.07
N LEU A 201 2.38 10.37 0.14
CA LEU A 201 3.21 9.62 -0.80
C LEU A 201 4.14 10.53 -1.64
N TYR A 202 3.64 11.66 -2.10
CA TYR A 202 4.40 12.63 -2.89
C TYR A 202 5.50 13.33 -2.10
N GLU A 203 5.37 13.34 -0.78
CA GLU A 203 6.30 13.97 0.15
C GLU A 203 7.12 12.94 0.96
N SER A 204 7.01 11.64 0.65
CA SER A 204 7.69 10.56 1.36
C SER A 204 9.22 10.75 1.41
N TRP A 205 9.80 11.45 0.44
CA TRP A 205 11.22 11.81 0.40
C TRP A 205 11.70 12.57 1.65
N ARG A 206 10.80 13.26 2.38
CA ARG A 206 11.12 13.97 3.63
C ARG A 206 11.52 13.01 4.76
N HIS A 207 11.07 11.77 4.70
CA HIS A 207 11.34 10.73 5.68
C HIS A 207 12.36 9.70 5.18
N ARG A 208 13.11 10.03 4.10
CA ARG A 208 14.14 9.17 3.55
C ARG A 208 15.33 9.07 4.53
N PRO A 209 15.68 7.87 5.03
CA PRO A 209 16.78 7.69 5.95
C PRO A 209 18.13 8.09 5.34
N ALA A 210 19.07 8.52 6.20
CA ALA A 210 20.40 8.99 5.77
C ALA A 210 21.21 7.89 5.03
N GLU A 211 20.99 6.63 5.35
CA GLU A 211 21.64 5.49 4.67
C GLU A 211 21.26 5.36 3.19
N TYR A 212 20.11 5.90 2.80
CA TYR A 212 19.67 5.98 1.40
C TYR A 212 19.87 7.38 0.80
N ALA A 213 20.67 8.26 1.44
CA ALA A 213 20.87 9.62 0.94
C ALA A 213 21.28 9.63 -0.52
N LYS A 214 20.77 10.61 -1.26
CA LYS A 214 21.13 10.81 -2.67
C LYS A 214 22.51 11.47 -2.78
N GLU A 215 23.29 11.03 -3.76
CA GLU A 215 24.55 11.67 -4.12
C GLU A 215 24.31 13.00 -4.87
N LYS A 216 23.24 13.08 -5.64
CA LYS A 216 22.83 14.26 -6.39
C LYS A 216 21.60 14.91 -5.77
N PRO A 217 21.47 16.25 -5.87
CA PRO A 217 20.22 16.92 -5.48
C PRO A 217 19.02 16.30 -6.20
N ARG A 218 17.87 16.30 -5.51
CA ARG A 218 16.62 15.84 -6.13
C ARG A 218 16.20 16.83 -7.23
N GLU A 219 16.11 16.34 -8.45
CA GLU A 219 15.63 17.06 -9.62
C GLU A 219 14.23 16.56 -9.99
N THR A 220 13.23 16.91 -9.19
CA THR A 220 11.84 16.62 -9.55
C THR A 220 11.10 17.93 -9.76
N PRO A 221 10.17 17.98 -10.71
CA PRO A 221 9.42 19.20 -11.01
C PRO A 221 8.38 19.55 -9.93
N TYR A 222 8.24 18.70 -8.91
CA TYR A 222 7.32 18.91 -7.78
C TYR A 222 7.97 18.52 -6.46
N ALA A 223 7.58 19.19 -5.38
CA ALA A 223 7.96 18.88 -4.01
C ALA A 223 6.74 18.46 -3.17
N THR A 224 5.55 18.90 -3.56
CA THR A 224 4.28 18.68 -2.87
C THR A 224 3.20 18.18 -3.83
N ILE A 225 2.07 17.74 -3.29
CA ILE A 225 0.92 17.35 -4.09
C ILE A 225 0.33 18.54 -4.86
N GLU A 226 0.39 19.72 -4.28
CA GLU A 226 -0.07 20.96 -4.92
C GLU A 226 0.74 21.29 -6.17
N ASP A 227 2.05 21.04 -6.17
CA ASP A 227 2.89 21.19 -7.35
C ASP A 227 2.47 20.22 -8.47
N VAL A 228 2.15 18.96 -8.10
CA VAL A 228 1.64 17.95 -9.04
C VAL A 228 0.30 18.39 -9.62
N GLU A 229 -0.62 18.90 -8.79
CA GLU A 229 -1.89 19.47 -9.25
C GLU A 229 -1.68 20.59 -10.27
N GLU A 230 -0.74 21.49 -9.99
CA GLU A 230 -0.45 22.61 -10.89
C GLU A 230 0.13 22.13 -12.22
N MET A 231 1.04 21.15 -12.18
CA MET A 231 1.58 20.54 -13.40
C MET A 231 0.48 19.90 -14.25
N MET A 232 -0.41 19.11 -13.63
CA MET A 232 -1.53 18.47 -14.33
C MET A 232 -2.47 19.51 -14.94
N ARG A 233 -2.79 20.57 -14.21
CA ARG A 233 -3.62 21.67 -14.70
C ARG A 233 -2.98 22.40 -15.86
N LYS A 234 -1.67 22.65 -15.83
CA LYS A 234 -0.91 23.23 -16.95
C LYS A 234 -0.91 22.32 -18.18
N ALA A 235 -0.92 21.01 -17.98
CA ALA A 235 -1.04 20.00 -19.04
C ALA A 235 -2.49 19.79 -19.53
N GLY A 236 -3.47 20.55 -19.03
CA GLY A 236 -4.88 20.45 -19.43
C GLY A 236 -5.59 19.19 -18.84
N VAL A 237 -5.01 18.56 -17.82
CA VAL A 237 -5.58 17.39 -17.17
C VAL A 237 -6.48 17.83 -16.02
N ASP A 238 -7.73 17.34 -16.01
CA ASP A 238 -8.67 17.56 -14.91
C ASP A 238 -8.25 16.73 -13.69
N VAL A 239 -7.92 17.42 -12.60
CA VAL A 239 -7.47 16.78 -11.36
C VAL A 239 -8.68 16.32 -10.56
N ARG A 240 -8.82 15.01 -10.43
CA ARG A 240 -9.84 14.37 -9.58
C ARG A 240 -9.18 13.58 -8.48
N TYR A 241 -9.85 13.52 -7.34
CA TYR A 241 -9.42 12.75 -6.18
C TYR A 241 -10.37 11.60 -5.88
N THR A 242 -9.81 10.48 -5.44
CA THR A 242 -10.56 9.44 -4.73
C THR A 242 -10.38 9.69 -3.23
N PRO A 243 -11.45 9.88 -2.45
CA PRO A 243 -11.37 9.99 -1.00
C PRO A 243 -10.72 8.75 -0.38
N VAL A 244 -9.82 8.92 0.59
CA VAL A 244 -9.16 7.78 1.26
C VAL A 244 -10.13 6.92 2.05
N GLU A 245 -11.22 7.50 2.52
CA GLU A 245 -12.33 6.82 3.21
C GLU A 245 -13.07 5.85 2.27
N GLU A 246 -13.22 6.22 1.00
CA GLU A 246 -13.80 5.35 -0.03
C GLU A 246 -12.88 4.15 -0.29
N VAL A 247 -11.57 4.38 -0.37
CA VAL A 247 -10.59 3.30 -0.50
C VAL A 247 -10.68 2.34 0.68
N ALA A 248 -10.71 2.88 1.91
CA ALA A 248 -10.84 2.08 3.13
C ALA A 248 -12.16 1.27 3.17
N GLY A 249 -13.26 1.85 2.69
CA GLY A 249 -14.53 1.15 2.55
C GLY A 249 -14.42 -0.06 1.64
N ARG A 250 -13.84 0.11 0.44
CA ARG A 250 -13.61 -0.98 -0.51
C ARG A 250 -12.72 -2.10 0.05
N VAL A 251 -11.73 -1.75 0.88
CA VAL A 251 -10.89 -2.75 1.56
C VAL A 251 -11.72 -3.60 2.51
N VAL A 252 -12.54 -2.97 3.35
CA VAL A 252 -13.38 -3.71 4.31
C VAL A 252 -14.40 -4.59 3.58
N ASP A 253 -15.02 -4.09 2.52
CA ASP A 253 -15.99 -4.86 1.72
C ASP A 253 -15.32 -6.07 1.06
N ALA A 254 -14.12 -5.90 0.49
CA ALA A 254 -13.36 -6.99 -0.11
C ALA A 254 -12.90 -8.04 0.92
N VAL A 255 -12.45 -7.61 2.10
CA VAL A 255 -12.11 -8.54 3.22
C VAL A 255 -13.32 -9.38 3.61
N ARG A 256 -14.52 -8.79 3.64
CA ARG A 256 -15.76 -9.53 3.92
C ARG A 256 -16.14 -10.50 2.82
N ALA A 257 -16.04 -10.06 1.56
CA ALA A 257 -16.41 -10.86 0.38
C ALA A 257 -15.35 -11.94 0.05
N GLY A 258 -14.09 -11.74 0.49
CA GLY A 258 -12.98 -12.57 0.05
C GLY A 258 -12.49 -12.24 -1.35
N ASP A 259 -12.72 -11.01 -1.82
CA ASP A 259 -12.34 -10.57 -3.15
C ASP A 259 -10.82 -10.36 -3.25
N PHE A 260 -10.20 -10.93 -4.28
CA PHE A 260 -8.76 -10.78 -4.51
C PHE A 260 -8.41 -9.40 -5.08
N TRP A 261 -9.14 -8.93 -6.11
CA TRP A 261 -8.87 -7.67 -6.77
C TRP A 261 -9.66 -6.52 -6.12
N ILE A 262 -9.02 -5.70 -5.29
CA ILE A 262 -9.62 -4.46 -4.81
C ILE A 262 -9.30 -3.36 -5.82
N LEU A 263 -10.01 -3.42 -6.94
CA LEU A 263 -9.84 -2.57 -8.11
C LEU A 263 -11.18 -1.90 -8.46
N PRO A 264 -11.30 -0.57 -8.30
CA PRO A 264 -12.55 0.10 -8.62
C PRO A 264 -12.82 0.12 -10.14
N PRO A 265 -14.08 -0.01 -10.57
CA PRO A 265 -14.44 0.10 -11.98
C PRO A 265 -13.97 1.43 -12.58
N SER A 266 -13.31 1.36 -13.76
CA SER A 266 -12.85 2.54 -14.49
C SER A 266 -12.58 2.15 -15.94
N GLU A 267 -13.30 2.80 -16.88
CA GLU A 267 -13.07 2.57 -18.32
C GLU A 267 -11.60 2.74 -18.70
N ARG A 268 -10.96 3.81 -18.19
CA ARG A 268 -9.53 4.05 -18.43
C ARG A 268 -8.65 2.90 -17.94
N THR A 269 -8.94 2.36 -16.76
CA THR A 269 -8.18 1.24 -16.18
C THR A 269 -8.40 -0.03 -16.99
N ASP A 270 -9.64 -0.31 -17.35
CA ASP A 270 -10.02 -1.48 -18.15
C ASP A 270 -9.35 -1.45 -19.54
N ASP A 271 -9.31 -0.27 -20.16
CA ASP A 271 -8.64 -0.07 -21.46
C ASP A 271 -7.13 -0.27 -21.34
N GLN A 272 -6.49 0.20 -20.27
CA GLN A 272 -5.07 -0.04 -20.02
C GLN A 272 -4.76 -1.54 -19.86
N ILE A 273 -5.60 -2.27 -19.11
CA ILE A 273 -5.46 -3.72 -18.94
C ILE A 273 -5.60 -4.42 -20.29
N ARG A 274 -6.64 -4.11 -21.08
CA ARG A 274 -6.84 -4.69 -22.41
C ARG A 274 -5.67 -4.41 -23.34
N ALA A 275 -5.26 -3.16 -23.45
CA ALA A 275 -4.18 -2.74 -24.35
C ALA A 275 -2.86 -3.47 -24.03
N ARG A 276 -2.53 -3.60 -22.73
CA ARG A 276 -1.36 -4.37 -22.28
C ARG A 276 -1.50 -5.85 -22.63
N ALA A 277 -2.63 -6.48 -22.32
CA ALA A 277 -2.87 -7.87 -22.60
C ALA A 277 -2.86 -8.17 -24.12
N GLU A 278 -3.50 -7.33 -24.92
CA GLU A 278 -3.51 -7.47 -26.39
C GLU A 278 -2.12 -7.33 -27.00
N SER A 279 -1.32 -6.34 -26.58
CA SER A 279 0.06 -6.19 -27.02
C SER A 279 0.87 -7.47 -26.78
N MET A 280 0.72 -8.09 -25.60
CA MET A 280 1.40 -9.34 -25.26
C MET A 280 0.87 -10.53 -26.09
N LEU A 281 -0.45 -10.66 -26.25
CA LEU A 281 -1.07 -11.73 -27.02
C LEU A 281 -0.67 -11.68 -28.50
N LYS A 282 -0.65 -10.48 -29.09
CA LYS A 282 -0.26 -10.23 -30.48
C LYS A 282 1.26 -10.17 -30.67
N ARG A 283 2.04 -10.08 -29.58
CA ARG A 283 3.50 -9.90 -29.56
C ARG A 283 3.93 -8.61 -30.26
N GLU A 284 3.12 -7.58 -30.12
CA GLU A 284 3.37 -6.23 -30.65
C GLU A 284 4.14 -5.38 -29.63
N ASN A 285 4.83 -4.35 -30.11
CA ASN A 285 5.56 -3.42 -29.24
C ASN A 285 4.59 -2.67 -28.29
N PRO A 286 5.00 -2.35 -27.04
CA PRO A 286 4.14 -1.73 -26.02
C PRO A 286 3.86 -0.24 -26.30
N THR A 287 3.09 0.06 -27.33
CA THR A 287 2.69 1.42 -27.72
C THR A 287 1.61 2.02 -26.80
N TYR A 288 1.04 1.22 -25.91
CA TYR A 288 0.06 1.62 -24.90
C TYR A 288 0.70 2.41 -23.74
N LEU A 289 2.01 2.41 -23.60
CA LEU A 289 2.74 3.19 -22.60
C LEU A 289 2.81 4.65 -23.04
N GLN A 290 1.80 5.43 -22.67
CA GLN A 290 1.80 6.86 -22.94
C GLN A 290 2.48 7.61 -21.82
N ALA A 291 3.40 8.52 -22.15
CA ALA A 291 3.85 9.55 -21.23
C ALA A 291 2.67 10.48 -20.88
N PHE A 292 2.59 10.99 -19.66
CA PHE A 292 1.64 12.05 -19.33
C PHE A 292 1.90 13.25 -20.26
N GLY A 293 0.94 13.55 -21.16
CA GLY A 293 1.01 14.72 -22.05
C GLY A 293 1.22 14.43 -23.53
N GLY A 294 0.94 13.22 -24.02
CA GLY A 294 0.81 12.95 -25.45
C GLY A 294 -0.63 13.00 -25.89
#